data_20f4ae99b5f5c46435eec4ea192dca20
#
_entry.id   20f4ae99b5f5c46435eec4ea192dca20
#
_cell.length_a   1.000
_cell.length_b   1.000
_cell.length_c   1.000
_cell.angle_alpha   90.00
_cell.angle_beta   90.00
_cell.angle_gamma   90.00
#
_symmetry.space_group_name_H-M   'P 1'
#
loop_
_entity.id
_entity.type
_entity.pdbx_description
1 polymer ?
#
loop_
_entity_poly.entity_id
_entity_poly.type
_entity_poly.pdbx_seq_one_letter_code
_entity_poly.pdbx_strand_id
1 'polypeptide(L)'
;MKLPIKGFGKVISDDKGILSIHYSNFSESKENKNSFKIEGENITTELVEDAPIEDIPTAFLKLHLISHRHFKPNALNMDNIFNVLETIAWTNQGPMRPEVAEKLVDGTSNLKIFSLDKFPPMTDYIIPSNVRIADTSRVRLGAYLGKGTTIMHEGFVNYNAGTEGPNMIEGRISAGVFVNKNSDLGGGSSTMGTLSGGNKEVISIGERCLLGANAGIGISLGNDCTVEAGL
;
A
#
# COMPACT_ATOMS: atom_id res chain seq x y z
N MET A 1 11.26 -5.60 12.19
CA MET A 1 11.72 -4.40 12.94
C MET A 1 10.74 -4.06 14.06
N LYS A 2 11.12 -3.18 14.98
CA LYS A 2 10.26 -2.60 16.04
C LYS A 2 10.55 -1.11 16.10
N LEU A 3 9.61 -0.30 16.58
CA LEU A 3 9.87 1.10 16.87
C LEU A 3 10.83 1.22 18.07
N PRO A 4 11.68 2.26 18.11
CA PRO A 4 11.78 3.38 17.17
C PRO A 4 12.60 3.06 15.89
N ILE A 5 12.19 3.64 14.75
CA ILE A 5 12.80 3.39 13.43
C ILE A 5 13.18 4.73 12.77
N LYS A 6 14.32 4.70 12.07
CA LYS A 6 14.79 5.75 11.17
C LYS A 6 14.75 5.26 9.74
N GLY A 7 14.10 6.00 8.84
CA GLY A 7 14.09 5.77 7.40
C GLY A 7 14.99 6.77 6.67
N PHE A 8 15.76 6.28 5.70
CA PHE A 8 16.58 7.09 4.80
C PHE A 8 16.10 6.96 3.38
N GLY A 9 15.93 8.06 2.68
CA GLY A 9 15.35 8.07 1.35
C GLY A 9 15.72 9.26 0.48
N LYS A 10 15.05 9.32 -0.65
CA LYS A 10 15.06 10.43 -1.61
C LYS A 10 13.68 11.07 -1.65
N VAL A 11 13.66 12.40 -1.66
CA VAL A 11 12.43 13.20 -1.77
C VAL A 11 12.34 13.82 -3.16
N ILE A 12 11.15 13.80 -3.72
CA ILE A 12 10.77 14.58 -4.90
C ILE A 12 9.80 15.65 -4.42
N SER A 13 10.12 16.90 -4.70
CA SER A 13 9.35 18.07 -4.29
C SER A 13 9.30 19.11 -5.39
N ASP A 14 8.34 20.01 -5.32
CA ASP A 14 8.23 21.22 -6.12
C ASP A 14 8.22 22.46 -5.22
N ASP A 15 7.86 23.62 -5.77
CA ASP A 15 7.73 24.90 -5.05
C ASP A 15 6.61 24.93 -4.00
N LYS A 16 5.65 23.99 -4.09
CA LYS A 16 4.51 23.87 -3.16
C LYS A 16 4.73 22.81 -2.09
N GLY A 17 5.76 21.95 -2.21
CA GLY A 17 6.05 20.93 -1.20
C GLY A 17 6.42 19.56 -1.74
N ILE A 18 6.32 18.57 -0.87
CA ILE A 18 6.71 17.18 -1.16
C ILE A 18 5.64 16.51 -2.03
N LEU A 19 6.09 15.89 -3.13
CA LEU A 19 5.25 15.10 -4.02
C LEU A 19 5.35 13.61 -3.68
N SER A 20 6.56 13.13 -3.38
CA SER A 20 6.81 11.71 -3.13
C SER A 20 8.13 11.48 -2.39
N ILE A 21 8.23 10.32 -1.73
CA ILE A 21 9.46 9.91 -1.05
C ILE A 21 9.71 8.42 -1.31
N HIS A 22 10.95 8.09 -1.67
CA HIS A 22 11.43 6.71 -1.76
C HIS A 22 12.36 6.40 -0.60
N TYR A 23 11.90 5.65 0.39
CA TYR A 23 12.75 5.12 1.45
C TYR A 23 13.39 3.80 1.03
N SER A 24 14.72 3.76 1.04
CA SER A 24 15.50 2.58 0.61
C SER A 24 16.22 1.86 1.75
N ASN A 25 16.44 2.53 2.87
CA ASN A 25 17.18 1.99 4.02
C ASN A 25 16.48 2.33 5.34
N PHE A 26 16.57 1.40 6.29
CA PHE A 26 15.96 1.54 7.61
C PHE A 26 16.95 1.08 8.69
N SER A 27 16.95 1.78 9.82
CA SER A 27 17.72 1.43 10.99
C SER A 27 16.95 1.73 12.27
N GLU A 28 17.50 1.36 13.41
CA GLU A 28 16.98 1.80 14.71
C GLU A 28 17.19 3.31 14.87
N SER A 29 16.18 4.00 15.38
CA SER A 29 16.28 5.41 15.78
C SER A 29 16.81 5.54 17.19
N LYS A 30 17.54 6.62 17.45
CA LYS A 30 17.99 7.04 18.78
C LYS A 30 17.32 8.33 19.26
N GLU A 31 16.41 8.85 18.44
CA GLU A 31 15.67 10.06 18.75
C GLU A 31 14.56 9.77 19.78
N ASN A 32 14.05 10.82 20.40
CA ASN A 32 13.02 10.75 21.43
C ASN A 32 11.64 11.22 20.97
N LYS A 33 11.50 11.64 19.71
CA LYS A 33 10.25 12.07 19.09
C LYS A 33 10.26 11.87 17.58
N ASN A 34 9.07 11.81 16.99
CA ASN A 34 8.91 11.81 15.54
C ASN A 34 9.44 13.11 14.94
N SER A 35 10.17 13.02 13.85
CA SER A 35 10.73 14.18 13.14
C SER A 35 11.23 13.77 11.76
N PHE A 36 11.48 14.75 10.90
CA PHE A 36 12.19 14.53 9.65
C PHE A 36 13.17 15.67 9.34
N LYS A 37 14.15 15.37 8.48
CA LYS A 37 15.12 16.33 7.98
C LYS A 37 15.36 16.11 6.50
N ILE A 38 15.34 17.20 5.72
CA ILE A 38 15.62 17.18 4.28
C ILE A 38 16.94 17.91 4.04
N GLU A 39 17.85 17.29 3.28
CA GLU A 39 19.14 17.84 2.87
C GLU A 39 19.31 17.63 1.36
N GLY A 40 18.99 18.65 0.57
CA GLY A 40 18.87 18.54 -0.89
C GLY A 40 17.77 17.55 -1.26
N GLU A 41 18.11 16.49 -2.01
CA GLU A 41 17.19 15.42 -2.38
C GLU A 41 17.13 14.30 -1.33
N ASN A 42 17.92 14.32 -0.28
CA ASN A 42 17.93 13.28 0.74
C ASN A 42 16.97 13.63 1.87
N ILE A 43 16.32 12.62 2.39
CA ILE A 43 15.45 12.73 3.56
C ILE A 43 15.79 11.67 4.60
N THR A 44 15.74 12.08 5.85
CA THR A 44 15.77 11.20 7.01
C THR A 44 14.52 11.43 7.81
N THR A 45 13.77 10.35 8.15
CA THR A 45 12.55 10.43 8.95
C THR A 45 12.66 9.50 10.15
N GLU A 46 12.36 10.03 11.33
CA GLU A 46 12.36 9.31 12.59
C GLU A 46 10.92 8.97 12.99
N LEU A 47 10.61 7.71 13.14
CA LEU A 47 9.34 7.20 13.66
C LEU A 47 9.61 6.55 15.03
N VAL A 48 9.39 7.30 16.09
CA VAL A 48 9.63 6.89 17.48
C VAL A 48 8.35 6.37 18.11
N GLU A 49 7.25 7.09 17.91
CA GLU A 49 5.92 6.76 18.39
C GLU A 49 4.96 6.52 17.22
N ASP A 50 4.10 5.53 17.38
CA ASP A 50 3.07 5.22 16.38
C ASP A 50 1.81 6.08 16.56
N ALA A 51 1.97 7.39 16.36
CA ALA A 51 0.90 8.37 16.38
C ALA A 51 0.13 8.40 15.03
N PRO A 52 -1.07 9.04 14.98
CA PRO A 52 -1.71 9.41 13.72
C PRO A 52 -0.75 10.16 12.79
N ILE A 53 -0.95 10.03 11.49
CA ILE A 53 -0.07 10.63 10.48
C ILE A 53 -0.34 12.14 10.41
N GLU A 54 0.73 12.94 10.58
CA GLU A 54 0.65 14.42 10.55
C GLU A 54 1.36 15.03 9.33
N ASP A 55 2.26 14.27 8.67
CA ASP A 55 3.07 14.77 7.57
C ASP A 55 3.32 13.69 6.49
N ILE A 56 3.67 14.15 5.29
CA ILE A 56 3.96 13.29 4.12
C ILE A 56 5.15 12.36 4.38
N PRO A 57 6.28 12.80 4.97
CA PRO A 57 7.38 11.91 5.33
C PRO A 57 6.97 10.71 6.19
N THR A 58 6.21 10.93 7.23
CA THR A 58 5.69 9.85 8.09
C THR A 58 4.75 8.92 7.34
N ALA A 59 3.86 9.46 6.48
CA ALA A 59 2.96 8.67 5.64
C ALA A 59 3.75 7.71 4.73
N PHE A 60 4.69 8.25 3.94
CA PHE A 60 5.52 7.43 3.05
C PHE A 60 6.40 6.44 3.80
N LEU A 61 6.96 6.81 4.96
CA LEU A 61 7.74 5.89 5.78
C LEU A 61 6.92 4.68 6.22
N LYS A 62 5.72 4.90 6.77
CA LYS A 62 4.83 3.81 7.19
C LYS A 62 4.42 2.92 6.01
N LEU A 63 4.09 3.50 4.85
CA LEU A 63 3.77 2.74 3.63
C LEU A 63 4.96 1.86 3.19
N HIS A 64 6.18 2.40 3.18
CA HIS A 64 7.38 1.63 2.83
C HIS A 64 7.66 0.52 3.84
N LEU A 65 7.53 0.77 5.14
CA LEU A 65 7.75 -0.24 6.18
C LEU A 65 6.82 -1.44 6.01
N ILE A 66 5.56 -1.23 5.62
CA ILE A 66 4.62 -2.32 5.32
C ILE A 66 5.04 -3.05 4.04
N SER A 67 5.32 -2.32 2.95
CA SER A 67 5.69 -2.93 1.67
C SER A 67 7.03 -3.66 1.71
N HIS A 68 7.98 -3.22 2.53
CA HIS A 68 9.22 -3.94 2.82
C HIS A 68 9.05 -5.12 3.79
N ARG A 69 7.82 -5.40 4.25
CA ARG A 69 7.47 -6.51 5.17
C ARG A 69 8.07 -6.35 6.58
N HIS A 70 8.40 -5.13 6.99
CA HIS A 70 8.84 -4.87 8.36
C HIS A 70 7.69 -4.86 9.35
N PHE A 71 6.50 -4.47 8.89
CA PHE A 71 5.25 -4.49 9.65
C PHE A 71 4.13 -5.12 8.81
N LYS A 72 3.29 -5.91 9.46
CA LYS A 72 2.04 -6.42 8.83
C LYS A 72 0.99 -5.30 8.76
N PRO A 73 -0.02 -5.44 7.90
CA PRO A 73 -1.19 -4.56 7.93
C PRO A 73 -1.77 -4.42 9.36
N ASN A 74 -2.23 -3.23 9.68
CA ASN A 74 -2.78 -2.83 10.99
C ASN A 74 -1.77 -2.83 12.16
N ALA A 75 -0.49 -3.09 11.91
CA ALA A 75 0.54 -2.98 12.93
C ALA A 75 1.09 -1.57 13.11
N LEU A 76 0.73 -0.64 12.24
CA LEU A 76 1.03 0.78 12.34
C LEU A 76 -0.25 1.60 12.23
N ASN A 77 -0.34 2.68 12.99
CA ASN A 77 -1.45 3.62 12.92
C ASN A 77 -1.43 4.38 11.60
N MET A 78 -2.45 4.16 10.75
CA MET A 78 -2.61 4.80 9.45
C MET A 78 -3.67 5.92 9.47
N ASP A 79 -4.14 6.30 10.64
CA ASP A 79 -5.14 7.38 10.78
C ASP A 79 -4.64 8.66 10.14
N ASN A 80 -5.54 9.42 9.56
CA ASN A 80 -5.32 10.70 8.91
C ASN A 80 -4.53 10.66 7.57
N ILE A 81 -4.11 9.50 7.07
CA ILE A 81 -3.31 9.38 5.84
C ILE A 81 -3.96 10.06 4.64
N PHE A 82 -5.30 9.98 4.49
CA PHE A 82 -6.04 10.59 3.38
C PHE A 82 -6.06 12.13 3.42
N ASN A 83 -5.95 12.72 4.60
CA ASN A 83 -5.89 14.18 4.74
C ASN A 83 -4.48 14.71 4.49
N VAL A 84 -3.45 13.90 4.79
CA VAL A 84 -2.04 14.28 4.63
C VAL A 84 -1.56 14.09 3.19
N LEU A 85 -1.93 12.98 2.56
CA LEU A 85 -1.54 12.72 1.17
C LEU A 85 -2.42 13.50 0.19
N GLU A 86 -1.78 14.19 -0.75
CA GLU A 86 -2.43 14.89 -1.85
C GLU A 86 -2.63 13.97 -3.06
N THR A 87 -3.54 14.33 -3.96
CA THR A 87 -3.66 13.66 -5.25
C THR A 87 -2.51 14.08 -6.16
N ILE A 88 -1.77 13.11 -6.65
CA ILE A 88 -0.60 13.28 -7.52
C ILE A 88 -0.86 12.61 -8.86
N ALA A 89 -0.40 13.21 -9.94
CA ALA A 89 -0.29 12.57 -11.25
C ALA A 89 0.99 11.72 -11.28
N TRP A 90 0.83 10.41 -11.28
CA TRP A 90 1.92 9.44 -11.40
C TRP A 90 2.18 9.21 -12.89
N THR A 91 3.35 9.60 -13.38
CA THR A 91 3.65 9.66 -14.80
C THR A 91 4.97 8.96 -15.16
N ASN A 92 5.20 8.75 -16.46
CA ASN A 92 6.47 8.25 -16.95
C ASN A 92 7.66 9.22 -16.76
N GLN A 93 7.39 10.46 -16.33
CA GLN A 93 8.41 11.47 -16.01
C GLN A 93 8.53 11.72 -14.50
N GLY A 94 7.90 10.86 -13.70
CA GLY A 94 7.86 10.99 -12.23
C GLY A 94 6.54 11.58 -11.72
N PRO A 95 6.42 11.77 -10.39
CA PRO A 95 5.26 12.38 -9.79
C PRO A 95 5.23 13.88 -10.08
N MET A 96 4.03 14.39 -10.38
CA MET A 96 3.80 15.82 -10.56
C MET A 96 2.38 16.21 -10.10
N ARG A 97 2.17 17.49 -9.86
CA ARG A 97 0.82 17.96 -9.51
C ARG A 97 -0.12 17.84 -10.70
N PRO A 98 -1.41 17.51 -10.47
CA PRO A 98 -2.38 17.35 -11.57
C PRO A 98 -2.45 18.54 -12.50
N GLU A 99 -2.41 19.77 -11.96
CA GLU A 99 -2.45 21.00 -12.76
C GLU A 99 -1.19 21.24 -13.61
N VAL A 100 -0.06 20.62 -13.23
CA VAL A 100 1.16 20.63 -14.05
C VAL A 100 1.02 19.60 -15.17
N ALA A 101 0.56 18.40 -14.84
CA ALA A 101 0.31 17.35 -15.82
C ALA A 101 -0.71 17.80 -16.88
N GLU A 102 -1.80 18.46 -16.48
CA GLU A 102 -2.83 19.01 -17.37
C GLU A 102 -2.24 19.94 -18.42
N LYS A 103 -1.32 20.83 -18.05
CA LYS A 103 -0.66 21.75 -18.97
C LYS A 103 0.30 21.07 -19.95
N LEU A 104 0.82 19.90 -19.58
CA LEU A 104 1.78 19.14 -20.40
C LEU A 104 1.10 18.12 -21.32
N VAL A 105 -0.16 17.77 -21.05
CA VAL A 105 -0.95 16.85 -21.88
C VAL A 105 -1.60 17.63 -23.04
N ASP A 106 -0.93 17.66 -24.19
CA ASP A 106 -1.37 18.39 -25.40
C ASP A 106 -1.63 17.47 -26.61
N GLY A 107 -1.63 16.15 -26.39
CA GLY A 107 -1.81 15.15 -27.44
C GLY A 107 -0.57 14.89 -28.30
N THR A 108 0.48 15.70 -28.16
CA THR A 108 1.76 15.56 -28.89
C THR A 108 2.91 15.23 -27.95
N SER A 109 2.75 15.48 -26.66
CA SER A 109 3.76 15.21 -25.64
C SER A 109 3.95 13.70 -25.41
N ASN A 110 5.16 13.32 -25.04
CA ASN A 110 5.46 11.94 -24.60
C ASN A 110 5.03 11.67 -23.15
N LEU A 111 4.29 12.58 -22.53
CA LEU A 111 3.79 12.39 -21.17
C LEU A 111 2.71 11.31 -21.14
N LYS A 112 2.89 10.32 -20.29
CA LYS A 112 1.88 9.28 -20.00
C LYS A 112 1.52 9.37 -18.51
N ILE A 113 0.25 9.60 -18.22
CA ILE A 113 -0.29 9.57 -16.88
C ILE A 113 -0.78 8.15 -16.62
N PHE A 114 -0.18 7.48 -15.63
CA PHE A 114 -0.55 6.12 -15.22
C PHE A 114 -1.71 6.13 -14.23
N SER A 115 -1.73 7.11 -13.33
CA SER A 115 -2.83 7.30 -12.38
C SER A 115 -2.87 8.72 -11.81
N LEU A 116 -4.05 9.10 -11.33
CA LEU A 116 -4.29 10.29 -10.50
C LEU A 116 -4.76 9.77 -9.14
N ASP A 117 -3.86 9.65 -8.19
CA ASP A 117 -4.17 9.04 -6.89
C ASP A 117 -3.25 9.59 -5.79
N LYS A 118 -3.67 9.39 -4.55
CA LYS A 118 -2.86 9.68 -3.35
C LYS A 118 -1.75 8.63 -3.14
N PHE A 119 -1.98 7.40 -3.60
CA PHE A 119 -1.08 6.26 -3.42
C PHE A 119 -0.46 5.85 -4.76
N PRO A 120 0.87 5.82 -4.87
CA PRO A 120 1.52 5.29 -6.05
C PRO A 120 1.43 3.75 -6.10
N PRO A 121 1.65 3.16 -7.29
CA PRO A 121 1.92 1.73 -7.39
C PRO A 121 3.15 1.34 -6.55
N MET A 122 3.09 0.17 -5.88
CA MET A 122 4.22 -0.35 -5.10
C MET A 122 5.50 -0.43 -5.93
N THR A 123 5.38 -0.90 -7.17
CA THR A 123 6.53 -1.19 -8.03
C THR A 123 7.29 0.03 -8.54
N ASP A 124 6.75 1.23 -8.35
CA ASP A 124 7.49 2.47 -8.62
C ASP A 124 8.61 2.69 -7.59
N TYR A 125 8.56 1.98 -6.45
CA TYR A 125 9.49 2.13 -5.33
C TYR A 125 10.13 0.81 -4.90
N ILE A 126 9.37 -0.30 -4.93
CA ILE A 126 9.77 -1.57 -4.35
C ILE A 126 9.43 -2.71 -5.30
N ILE A 127 10.44 -3.50 -5.64
CA ILE A 127 10.23 -4.77 -6.36
C ILE A 127 10.27 -5.90 -5.32
N PRO A 128 9.10 -6.44 -4.90
CA PRO A 128 9.06 -7.43 -3.84
C PRO A 128 9.64 -8.76 -4.31
N SER A 129 10.56 -9.34 -3.54
CA SER A 129 11.17 -10.63 -3.87
C SER A 129 10.19 -11.81 -3.72
N ASN A 130 10.28 -12.79 -4.64
CA ASN A 130 9.45 -13.99 -4.64
C ASN A 130 7.95 -13.71 -4.70
N VAL A 131 7.54 -12.72 -5.48
CA VAL A 131 6.15 -12.32 -5.74
C VAL A 131 5.97 -12.17 -7.24
N ARG A 132 4.79 -12.50 -7.75
CA ARG A 132 4.36 -12.21 -9.12
C ARG A 132 3.25 -11.19 -9.08
N ILE A 133 3.35 -10.14 -9.90
CA ILE A 133 2.33 -9.11 -10.07
C ILE A 133 2.11 -8.95 -11.57
N ALA A 134 0.92 -9.32 -12.05
CA ALA A 134 0.60 -9.29 -13.48
C ALA A 134 0.29 -7.88 -13.98
N ASP A 135 -0.35 -7.05 -13.14
CA ASP A 135 -0.61 -5.63 -13.40
C ASP A 135 -0.16 -4.81 -12.17
N THR A 136 0.93 -4.08 -12.34
CA THR A 136 1.55 -3.33 -11.25
C THR A 136 0.74 -2.13 -10.78
N SER A 137 -0.13 -1.59 -11.61
CA SER A 137 -1.03 -0.48 -11.25
C SER A 137 -2.08 -0.87 -10.19
N ARG A 138 -2.28 -2.17 -10.00
CA ARG A 138 -3.29 -2.73 -9.09
C ARG A 138 -2.80 -3.03 -7.68
N VAL A 139 -1.53 -2.76 -7.40
CA VAL A 139 -0.95 -2.95 -6.06
C VAL A 139 -0.39 -1.63 -5.56
N ARG A 140 -1.02 -1.07 -4.53
CA ARG A 140 -0.60 0.21 -3.95
C ARG A 140 0.64 0.08 -3.07
N LEU A 141 1.47 1.11 -3.04
CA LEU A 141 2.48 1.26 -1.99
C LEU A 141 1.78 1.19 -0.62
N GLY A 142 2.36 0.48 0.33
CA GLY A 142 1.74 0.15 1.60
C GLY A 142 1.01 -1.20 1.59
N ALA A 143 0.98 -1.94 0.49
CA ALA A 143 0.57 -3.33 0.47
C ALA A 143 1.68 -4.24 1.02
N TYR A 144 1.30 -5.28 1.76
CA TYR A 144 2.18 -6.32 2.26
C TYR A 144 2.01 -7.59 1.43
N LEU A 145 2.99 -7.95 0.63
CA LEU A 145 2.94 -9.16 -0.20
C LEU A 145 3.94 -10.19 0.32
N GLY A 146 3.45 -11.22 1.01
CA GLY A 146 4.27 -12.34 1.50
C GLY A 146 4.88 -13.15 0.35
N LYS A 147 5.94 -13.90 0.65
CA LYS A 147 6.65 -14.73 -0.34
C LYS A 147 5.72 -15.80 -0.95
N GLY A 148 5.79 -15.98 -2.26
CA GLY A 148 4.95 -16.91 -2.99
C GLY A 148 3.60 -16.34 -3.42
N THR A 149 3.29 -15.10 -3.09
CA THR A 149 2.06 -14.43 -3.55
C THR A 149 2.09 -14.19 -5.05
N THR A 150 0.98 -14.48 -5.70
CA THR A 150 0.71 -14.12 -7.10
C THR A 150 -0.52 -13.21 -7.14
N ILE A 151 -0.35 -12.00 -7.66
CA ILE A 151 -1.46 -11.08 -7.97
C ILE A 151 -1.69 -11.15 -9.49
N MET A 152 -2.87 -11.64 -9.88
CA MET A 152 -3.28 -11.73 -11.28
C MET A 152 -3.81 -10.39 -11.78
N HIS A 153 -4.11 -10.29 -13.09
CA HIS A 153 -4.49 -9.02 -13.73
C HIS A 153 -5.69 -8.31 -13.09
N GLU A 154 -6.67 -9.05 -12.58
CA GLU A 154 -7.84 -8.47 -11.90
C GLU A 154 -7.65 -8.32 -10.39
N GLY A 155 -6.59 -8.92 -9.83
CA GLY A 155 -6.27 -8.79 -8.42
C GLY A 155 -5.94 -7.35 -8.06
N PHE A 156 -6.44 -6.90 -6.90
CA PHE A 156 -6.14 -5.57 -6.37
C PHE A 156 -5.77 -5.66 -4.90
N VAL A 157 -4.68 -5.02 -4.51
CA VAL A 157 -4.26 -4.94 -3.11
C VAL A 157 -4.10 -3.50 -2.70
N ASN A 158 -4.91 -3.09 -1.72
CA ASN A 158 -4.87 -1.73 -1.19
C ASN A 158 -3.66 -1.52 -0.25
N TYR A 159 -3.37 -0.24 0.09
CA TYR A 159 -2.44 0.06 1.18
C TYR A 159 -2.94 -0.53 2.51
N ASN A 160 -2.04 -0.77 3.44
CA ASN A 160 -2.35 -1.37 4.75
C ASN A 160 -3.16 -2.67 4.65
N ALA A 161 -2.99 -3.42 3.56
CA ALA A 161 -3.63 -4.71 3.28
C ALA A 161 -2.59 -5.68 2.73
N GLY A 162 -2.93 -6.96 2.63
CA GLY A 162 -1.99 -7.88 2.00
C GLY A 162 -2.20 -9.35 2.28
N THR A 163 -1.15 -10.11 2.00
CA THR A 163 -1.13 -11.56 2.01
C THR A 163 0.06 -12.10 2.78
N GLU A 164 -0.11 -13.20 3.51
CA GLU A 164 0.98 -13.94 4.15
C GLU A 164 1.85 -14.67 3.11
N GLY A 165 1.21 -15.19 2.05
CA GLY A 165 1.81 -16.05 1.01
C GLY A 165 2.16 -17.47 1.49
N PRO A 166 2.18 -18.47 0.59
CA PRO A 166 1.78 -18.32 -0.82
C PRO A 166 0.27 -18.15 -0.96
N ASN A 167 -0.16 -17.35 -1.96
CA ASN A 167 -1.55 -17.08 -2.27
C ASN A 167 -1.72 -16.81 -3.77
N MET A 168 -2.90 -17.09 -4.33
CA MET A 168 -3.31 -16.58 -5.64
C MET A 168 -4.45 -15.57 -5.47
N ILE A 169 -4.23 -14.35 -5.94
CA ILE A 169 -5.16 -13.23 -5.76
C ILE A 169 -5.63 -12.73 -7.13
N GLU A 170 -6.86 -13.02 -7.46
CA GLU A 170 -7.57 -12.54 -8.64
C GLU A 170 -8.73 -11.60 -8.27
N GLY A 171 -8.97 -11.41 -6.97
CA GLY A 171 -9.98 -10.52 -6.41
C GLY A 171 -9.38 -9.31 -5.69
N ARG A 172 -10.23 -8.54 -5.01
CA ARG A 172 -9.86 -7.30 -4.30
C ARG A 172 -9.60 -7.57 -2.83
N ILE A 173 -8.46 -7.07 -2.35
CA ILE A 173 -8.12 -6.98 -0.93
C ILE A 173 -8.23 -5.51 -0.50
N SER A 174 -9.27 -5.18 0.26
CA SER A 174 -9.52 -3.83 0.77
C SER A 174 -8.53 -3.44 1.87
N ALA A 175 -8.38 -2.13 2.12
CA ALA A 175 -7.52 -1.63 3.18
C ALA A 175 -7.82 -2.29 4.53
N GLY A 176 -6.78 -2.66 5.26
CA GLY A 176 -6.83 -3.37 6.54
C GLY A 176 -6.94 -4.89 6.42
N VAL A 177 -7.41 -5.43 5.31
CA VAL A 177 -7.65 -6.89 5.17
C VAL A 177 -6.33 -7.64 4.98
N PHE A 178 -6.20 -8.74 5.73
CA PHE A 178 -5.06 -9.64 5.61
C PHE A 178 -5.51 -11.06 5.26
N VAL A 179 -4.91 -11.61 4.22
CA VAL A 179 -5.16 -12.97 3.72
C VAL A 179 -4.02 -13.89 4.18
N ASN A 180 -4.35 -14.88 5.00
CA ASN A 180 -3.34 -15.83 5.48
C ASN A 180 -2.92 -16.82 4.39
N LYS A 181 -1.86 -17.59 4.68
CA LYS A 181 -1.19 -18.46 3.70
C LYS A 181 -2.11 -19.53 3.11
N ASN A 182 -1.82 -19.91 1.88
CA ASN A 182 -2.52 -20.96 1.14
C ASN A 182 -4.02 -20.67 0.93
N SER A 183 -4.41 -19.39 0.91
CA SER A 183 -5.78 -18.96 0.65
C SER A 183 -5.84 -18.21 -0.66
N ASP A 184 -6.83 -18.52 -1.49
CA ASP A 184 -6.98 -17.97 -2.83
C ASP A 184 -8.25 -17.13 -2.95
N LEU A 185 -8.14 -16.01 -3.66
CA LEU A 185 -9.25 -15.13 -4.00
C LEU A 185 -9.53 -15.23 -5.50
N GLY A 186 -10.64 -15.85 -5.85
CA GLY A 186 -11.08 -16.04 -7.24
C GLY A 186 -11.39 -14.73 -7.96
N GLY A 187 -11.40 -14.78 -9.27
CA GLY A 187 -11.59 -13.61 -10.15
C GLY A 187 -12.84 -12.80 -9.80
N GLY A 188 -12.68 -11.50 -9.63
CA GLY A 188 -13.76 -10.59 -9.26
C GLY A 188 -14.26 -10.71 -7.82
N SER A 189 -13.72 -11.61 -7.00
CA SER A 189 -14.08 -11.68 -5.58
C SER A 189 -13.70 -10.40 -4.84
N SER A 190 -14.39 -10.10 -3.75
CA SER A 190 -14.22 -8.83 -3.04
C SER A 190 -14.31 -9.01 -1.54
N THR A 191 -13.34 -8.43 -0.82
CA THR A 191 -13.41 -8.30 0.63
C THR A 191 -13.86 -6.89 1.00
N MET A 192 -14.76 -6.76 1.97
CA MET A 192 -14.99 -5.48 2.64
C MET A 192 -13.82 -5.20 3.60
N GLY A 193 -13.50 -3.92 3.84
CA GLY A 193 -12.43 -3.56 4.79
C GLY A 193 -12.82 -3.80 6.24
N THR A 194 -14.10 -3.61 6.58
CA THR A 194 -14.66 -3.79 7.92
C THR A 194 -15.93 -4.60 7.87
N LEU A 195 -16.35 -5.11 9.01
CA LEU A 195 -17.61 -5.87 9.13
C LEU A 195 -18.81 -5.10 8.57
N SER A 196 -19.70 -5.83 7.92
CA SER A 196 -21.00 -5.32 7.48
C SER A 196 -21.78 -4.76 8.67
N GLY A 197 -22.40 -3.58 8.49
CA GLY A 197 -23.19 -2.93 9.54
C GLY A 197 -22.46 -1.87 10.35
N GLY A 198 -21.28 -1.41 9.93
CA GLY A 198 -20.61 -0.22 10.48
C GLY A 198 -19.73 -0.48 11.69
N ASN A 199 -19.31 -1.71 11.91
CA ASN A 199 -18.33 -2.05 12.94
C ASN A 199 -16.91 -1.63 12.51
N LYS A 200 -16.03 -1.36 13.49
CA LYS A 200 -14.61 -1.05 13.29
C LYS A 200 -13.72 -2.30 13.19
N GLU A 201 -14.29 -3.48 13.33
CA GLU A 201 -13.54 -4.73 13.24
C GLU A 201 -13.08 -4.98 11.80
N VAL A 202 -11.79 -5.16 11.63
CA VAL A 202 -11.15 -5.39 10.33
C VAL A 202 -11.34 -6.85 9.92
N ILE A 203 -11.72 -7.07 8.65
CA ILE A 203 -11.90 -8.41 8.08
C ILE A 203 -10.54 -9.07 7.85
N SER A 204 -10.47 -10.36 8.16
CA SER A 204 -9.34 -11.22 7.82
C SER A 204 -9.80 -12.53 7.19
N ILE A 205 -8.94 -13.14 6.39
CA ILE A 205 -9.15 -14.45 5.79
C ILE A 205 -8.13 -15.42 6.38
N GLY A 206 -8.62 -16.50 6.96
CA GLY A 206 -7.80 -17.55 7.55
C GLY A 206 -6.92 -18.28 6.54
N GLU A 207 -6.29 -19.37 6.97
CA GLU A 207 -5.46 -20.22 6.11
C GLU A 207 -6.31 -21.22 5.31
N ARG A 208 -5.86 -21.59 4.13
CA ARG A 208 -6.46 -22.62 3.25
C ARG A 208 -7.93 -22.31 2.92
N CYS A 209 -8.22 -21.03 2.72
CA CYS A 209 -9.55 -20.57 2.31
C CYS A 209 -9.61 -20.38 0.79
N LEU A 210 -10.81 -20.53 0.25
CA LEU A 210 -11.12 -20.23 -1.13
C LEU A 210 -12.33 -19.29 -1.19
N LEU A 211 -12.16 -18.12 -1.81
CA LEU A 211 -13.27 -17.30 -2.29
C LEU A 211 -13.48 -17.61 -3.77
N GLY A 212 -14.65 -18.15 -4.11
CA GLY A 212 -15.04 -18.40 -5.50
C GLY A 212 -15.12 -17.12 -6.31
N ALA A 213 -15.13 -17.24 -7.63
CA ALA A 213 -15.23 -16.09 -8.54
C ALA A 213 -16.47 -15.23 -8.21
N ASN A 214 -16.31 -13.90 -8.19
CA ASN A 214 -17.35 -12.93 -7.86
C ASN A 214 -17.99 -13.09 -6.46
N ALA A 215 -17.39 -13.88 -5.57
CA ALA A 215 -17.84 -13.96 -4.18
C ALA A 215 -17.50 -12.68 -3.42
N GLY A 216 -18.38 -12.27 -2.50
CA GLY A 216 -18.17 -11.11 -1.65
C GLY A 216 -18.22 -11.48 -0.16
N ILE A 217 -17.29 -10.99 0.66
CA ILE A 217 -17.35 -11.20 2.10
C ILE A 217 -17.39 -9.89 2.86
N GLY A 218 -18.23 -9.84 3.88
CA GLY A 218 -18.35 -8.76 4.85
C GLY A 218 -18.13 -9.21 6.28
N ILE A 219 -17.58 -10.42 6.47
CA ILE A 219 -17.19 -11.01 7.76
C ILE A 219 -15.84 -11.67 7.65
N SER A 220 -15.14 -11.85 8.75
CA SER A 220 -13.88 -12.60 8.77
C SER A 220 -14.14 -14.10 8.58
N LEU A 221 -13.22 -14.76 7.86
CA LEU A 221 -13.24 -16.22 7.70
C LEU A 221 -12.16 -16.85 8.57
N GLY A 222 -12.53 -17.93 9.25
CA GLY A 222 -11.56 -18.82 9.90
C GLY A 222 -10.75 -19.61 8.89
N ASN A 223 -9.98 -20.59 9.35
CA ASN A 223 -9.22 -21.48 8.46
C ASN A 223 -10.17 -22.46 7.72
N ASP A 224 -9.71 -22.96 6.59
CA ASP A 224 -10.36 -24.04 5.82
C ASP A 224 -11.80 -23.67 5.36
N CYS A 225 -12.07 -22.38 5.12
CA CYS A 225 -13.38 -21.90 4.65
C CYS A 225 -13.41 -21.84 3.12
N THR A 226 -14.56 -22.22 2.56
CA THR A 226 -14.85 -22.03 1.12
C THR A 226 -16.12 -21.21 0.97
N VAL A 227 -16.06 -20.17 0.17
CA VAL A 227 -17.21 -19.35 -0.26
C VAL A 227 -17.48 -19.68 -1.73
N GLU A 228 -18.70 -20.11 -2.04
CA GLU A 228 -19.10 -20.46 -3.40
C GLU A 228 -19.05 -19.25 -4.34
N ALA A 229 -18.86 -19.50 -5.62
CA ALA A 229 -18.84 -18.44 -6.63
C ALA A 229 -20.19 -17.69 -6.68
N GLY A 230 -20.12 -16.37 -6.76
CA GLY A 230 -21.30 -15.52 -6.88
C GLY A 230 -22.08 -15.25 -5.59
N LEU A 231 -21.56 -15.68 -4.42
CA LEU A 231 -22.14 -15.36 -3.12
C LEU A 231 -21.75 -13.99 -2.60
#